data_6f4340134b72f3ac0fdd84569de29c2a
#
_entry.id   6f4340134b72f3ac0fdd84569de29c2a
#
_cell.length_a   1.000
_cell.length_b   1.000
_cell.length_c   1.000
_cell.angle_alpha   90.00
_cell.angle_beta   90.00
_cell.angle_gamma   90.00
#
_symmetry.space_group_name_H-M   'P 1'
#
loop_
_entity.id
_entity.type
_entity.pdbx_description
1 polymer ?
#
loop_
_entity_poly.entity_id
_entity_poly.type
_entity_poly.pdbx_seq_one_letter_code
_entity_poly.pdbx_strand_id
1 'polypeptide(L)'
;MNTYQNVEAITRMVLEAMEAGKTEKPRIKVPIGISARHIHLTQEDVEKLFGEGYQLTKRSELMGGQFASNEQCTIVGLKLRAIENVRILGPVRSKSQVEISATDARTLGVKAPTRQSGDIAGSAPIALVGPKGAIYLKEGCIVAARHIHMPPADAEVAGFKDGDMVSVRMGDERGALLEQVKIRVDESFTLEMHIDTDEANAAQLKTGDAVVIK
;
A
#
# COMPACT_ATOMS: atom_id res chain seq x y z
N MET A 1 -45.32 9.63 40.88
CA MET A 1 -44.61 8.83 39.81
C MET A 1 -43.12 8.93 40.05
N ASN A 2 -42.50 7.81 40.23
CA ASN A 2 -41.16 7.72 40.84
C ASN A 2 -40.06 8.08 39.83
N THR A 3 -39.30 9.12 40.12
CA THR A 3 -38.21 9.66 39.26
C THR A 3 -37.22 8.59 38.85
N TYR A 4 -36.98 7.56 39.67
CA TYR A 4 -36.10 6.44 39.38
C TYR A 4 -36.60 5.52 38.26
N GLN A 5 -37.91 5.28 38.15
CA GLN A 5 -38.50 4.46 37.07
C GLN A 5 -38.37 5.15 35.69
N ASN A 6 -38.42 6.49 35.66
CA ASN A 6 -38.18 7.23 34.43
C ASN A 6 -36.71 7.19 33.99
N VAL A 7 -35.76 7.20 34.92
CA VAL A 7 -34.32 7.10 34.60
C VAL A 7 -33.98 5.71 34.03
N GLU A 8 -34.50 4.64 34.63
CA GLU A 8 -34.31 3.29 34.09
C GLU A 8 -34.91 3.10 32.68
N ALA A 9 -36.11 3.63 32.45
CA ALA A 9 -36.76 3.57 31.15
C ALA A 9 -35.96 4.35 30.07
N ILE A 10 -35.51 5.56 30.41
CA ILE A 10 -34.67 6.37 29.51
C ILE A 10 -33.34 5.69 29.25
N THR A 11 -32.67 5.15 30.28
CA THR A 11 -31.42 4.43 30.13
C THR A 11 -31.58 3.22 29.22
N ARG A 12 -32.66 2.45 29.38
CA ARG A 12 -32.95 1.31 28.50
C ARG A 12 -33.18 1.75 27.05
N MET A 13 -34.00 2.79 26.82
CA MET A 13 -34.23 3.32 25.46
C MET A 13 -32.96 3.85 24.81
N VAL A 14 -32.07 4.48 25.56
CA VAL A 14 -30.77 4.95 25.06
C VAL A 14 -29.88 3.75 24.71
N LEU A 15 -29.81 2.73 25.57
CA LEU A 15 -29.05 1.52 25.30
C LEU A 15 -29.59 0.76 24.07
N GLU A 16 -30.92 0.60 23.97
CA GLU A 16 -31.58 -0.01 22.82
C GLU A 16 -31.35 0.80 21.53
N ALA A 17 -31.39 2.13 21.59
CA ALA A 17 -31.07 2.99 20.45
C ALA A 17 -29.57 2.92 20.06
N MET A 18 -28.66 2.80 21.02
CA MET A 18 -27.23 2.61 20.80
C MET A 18 -26.93 1.22 20.23
N GLU A 19 -27.68 0.19 20.63
CA GLU A 19 -27.55 -1.16 20.06
C GLU A 19 -28.17 -1.29 18.68
N ALA A 20 -29.34 -0.65 18.46
CA ALA A 20 -29.98 -0.60 17.14
C ALA A 20 -29.18 0.24 16.11
N GLY A 21 -28.42 1.23 16.59
CA GLY A 21 -27.48 2.01 15.75
C GLY A 21 -26.18 1.26 15.40
N LYS A 22 -25.90 0.14 16.05
CA LYS A 22 -24.83 -0.80 15.68
C LYS A 22 -25.34 -1.79 14.62
N THR A 23 -25.67 -1.31 13.44
CA THR A 23 -25.60 -2.19 12.27
C THR A 23 -24.15 -2.61 12.14
N GLU A 24 -23.82 -3.83 12.58
CA GLU A 24 -22.51 -4.42 12.26
C GLU A 24 -22.37 -4.33 10.73
N LYS A 25 -21.50 -3.43 10.27
CA LYS A 25 -21.13 -3.43 8.85
C LYS A 25 -20.68 -4.85 8.49
N PRO A 26 -21.06 -5.37 7.33
CA PRO A 26 -20.66 -6.72 6.94
C PRO A 26 -19.15 -6.84 7.07
N ARG A 27 -18.68 -7.85 7.79
CA ARG A 27 -17.24 -8.14 7.96
C ARG A 27 -16.69 -8.60 6.63
N ILE A 28 -16.12 -7.67 5.88
CA ILE A 28 -15.55 -7.97 4.57
C ILE A 28 -14.17 -8.56 4.79
N LYS A 29 -13.98 -9.75 4.22
CA LYS A 29 -12.67 -10.38 4.12
C LYS A 29 -11.97 -9.86 2.87
N VAL A 30 -10.76 -9.36 3.06
CA VAL A 30 -9.95 -8.79 1.99
C VAL A 30 -8.67 -9.61 1.87
N PRO A 31 -8.32 -10.13 0.69
CA PRO A 31 -7.03 -10.78 0.47
C PRO A 31 -5.87 -9.79 0.65
N ILE A 32 -4.71 -10.29 1.08
CA ILE A 32 -3.49 -9.51 1.22
C ILE A 32 -2.61 -9.68 0.00
N GLY A 33 -2.15 -8.55 -0.54
CA GLY A 33 -1.03 -8.43 -1.46
C GLY A 33 0.17 -7.81 -0.75
N ILE A 34 1.25 -8.56 -0.59
CA ILE A 34 2.48 -8.01 0.00
C ILE A 34 3.28 -7.31 -1.07
N SER A 35 3.41 -5.99 -0.94
CA SER A 35 4.21 -5.16 -1.82
C SER A 35 5.66 -5.12 -1.33
N ALA A 36 6.52 -5.95 -1.91
CA ALA A 36 7.95 -5.84 -1.70
C ALA A 36 8.50 -4.56 -2.35
N ARG A 37 9.71 -4.14 -1.95
CA ARG A 37 10.39 -3.00 -2.58
C ARG A 37 10.40 -3.11 -4.10
N HIS A 38 10.11 -2.01 -4.79
CA HIS A 38 10.06 -1.96 -6.24
C HIS A 38 10.27 -0.55 -6.79
N ILE A 39 10.42 -0.47 -8.10
CA ILE A 39 10.73 0.76 -8.83
C ILE A 39 9.69 0.95 -9.93
N HIS A 40 9.21 2.18 -10.11
CA HIS A 40 8.53 2.64 -11.31
C HIS A 40 9.41 3.66 -12.03
N LEU A 41 9.48 3.60 -13.35
CA LEU A 41 10.35 4.46 -14.15
C LEU A 41 9.57 5.21 -15.22
N THR A 42 10.12 6.36 -15.62
CA THR A 42 9.79 6.98 -16.89
C THR A 42 10.50 6.25 -18.03
N GLN A 43 10.05 6.40 -19.27
CA GLN A 43 10.74 5.83 -20.43
C GLN A 43 12.17 6.37 -20.55
N GLU A 44 12.35 7.67 -20.32
CA GLU A 44 13.69 8.29 -20.34
C GLU A 44 14.65 7.66 -19.33
N ASP A 45 14.18 7.37 -18.11
CA ASP A 45 15.00 6.74 -17.08
C ASP A 45 15.26 5.26 -17.37
N VAL A 46 14.31 4.56 -18.00
CA VAL A 46 14.56 3.18 -18.53
C VAL A 46 15.72 3.22 -19.52
N GLU A 47 15.71 4.14 -20.48
CA GLU A 47 16.77 4.25 -21.48
C GLU A 47 18.15 4.60 -20.89
N LYS A 48 18.18 5.48 -19.89
CA LYS A 48 19.43 5.80 -19.17
C LYS A 48 20.01 4.60 -18.43
N LEU A 49 19.17 3.73 -17.89
CA LEU A 49 19.58 2.59 -17.09
C LEU A 49 19.89 1.34 -17.92
N PHE A 50 19.19 1.16 -19.06
CA PHE A 50 19.26 -0.07 -19.87
C PHE A 50 19.74 0.15 -21.30
N GLY A 51 19.80 1.38 -21.78
CA GLY A 51 20.21 1.77 -23.12
C GLY A 51 19.09 2.40 -23.93
N GLU A 52 19.46 3.18 -24.95
CA GLU A 52 18.54 3.88 -25.84
C GLU A 52 17.55 2.93 -26.51
N GLY A 53 16.27 3.30 -26.56
CA GLY A 53 15.19 2.51 -27.14
C GLY A 53 14.77 1.27 -26.35
N TYR A 54 15.37 1.03 -25.17
CA TYR A 54 15.05 -0.13 -24.35
C TYR A 54 13.61 -0.10 -23.85
N GLN A 55 12.93 -1.25 -23.90
CA GLN A 55 11.58 -1.43 -23.37
C GLN A 55 11.59 -2.47 -22.26
N LEU A 56 10.83 -2.22 -21.19
CA LEU A 56 10.66 -3.19 -20.12
C LEU A 56 10.01 -4.48 -20.64
N THR A 57 10.56 -5.62 -20.25
CA THR A 57 10.06 -6.93 -20.65
C THR A 57 9.22 -7.55 -19.53
N LYS A 58 8.01 -8.00 -19.88
CA LYS A 58 7.08 -8.57 -18.92
C LYS A 58 7.54 -9.93 -18.41
N ARG A 59 7.55 -10.09 -17.09
CA ARG A 59 7.77 -11.36 -16.39
C ARG A 59 6.45 -11.99 -15.93
N SER A 60 5.59 -11.20 -15.27
CA SER A 60 4.28 -11.65 -14.76
C SER A 60 3.31 -10.48 -14.68
N GLU A 61 2.02 -10.78 -14.87
CA GLU A 61 0.94 -9.80 -14.68
C GLU A 61 0.79 -9.42 -13.21
N LEU A 62 0.37 -8.21 -12.99
CA LEU A 62 -0.07 -7.65 -11.72
C LEU A 62 -1.44 -6.98 -11.91
N MET A 63 -2.09 -6.62 -10.81
CA MET A 63 -3.37 -5.93 -10.83
C MET A 63 -3.31 -4.57 -11.58
N GLY A 64 -4.46 -4.14 -12.14
CA GLY A 64 -4.61 -2.82 -12.74
C GLY A 64 -3.77 -2.59 -14.00
N GLY A 65 -3.51 -3.63 -14.78
CA GLY A 65 -2.72 -3.53 -16.02
C GLY A 65 -1.21 -3.33 -15.79
N GLN A 66 -0.77 -3.43 -14.54
CA GLN A 66 0.66 -3.41 -14.22
C GLN A 66 1.30 -4.80 -14.43
N PHE A 67 2.60 -4.83 -14.48
CA PHE A 67 3.36 -6.08 -14.57
C PHE A 67 4.71 -5.98 -13.85
N ALA A 68 5.15 -7.08 -13.29
CA ALA A 68 6.53 -7.22 -12.85
C ALA A 68 7.40 -7.44 -14.10
N SER A 69 8.43 -6.62 -14.27
CA SER A 69 9.37 -6.78 -15.39
C SER A 69 10.49 -7.76 -15.05
N ASN A 70 11.25 -8.18 -16.06
CA ASN A 70 12.47 -8.94 -15.86
C ASN A 70 13.61 -8.07 -15.31
N GLU A 71 13.55 -6.77 -15.60
CA GLU A 71 14.58 -5.80 -15.27
C GLU A 71 14.61 -5.51 -13.77
N GLN A 72 15.82 -5.31 -13.27
CA GLN A 72 16.13 -4.99 -11.90
C GLN A 72 17.23 -3.92 -11.86
N CYS A 73 17.22 -3.11 -10.82
CA CYS A 73 18.25 -2.13 -10.53
C CYS A 73 18.77 -2.29 -9.10
N THR A 74 19.94 -1.74 -8.85
CA THR A 74 20.44 -1.49 -7.51
C THR A 74 20.00 -0.10 -7.10
N ILE A 75 19.35 0.03 -5.93
CA ILE A 75 19.01 1.32 -5.33
C ILE A 75 20.09 1.68 -4.30
N VAL A 76 20.52 2.95 -4.30
CA VAL A 76 21.62 3.41 -3.46
C VAL A 76 21.20 4.66 -2.69
N GLY A 77 21.28 4.59 -1.38
CA GLY A 77 21.01 5.71 -0.49
C GLY A 77 22.18 6.69 -0.40
N LEU A 78 21.94 7.86 0.21
CA LEU A 78 22.91 8.96 0.31
C LEU A 78 24.23 8.60 1.03
N LYS A 79 24.22 7.55 1.86
CA LYS A 79 25.41 7.05 2.57
C LYS A 79 26.11 5.91 1.83
N LEU A 80 25.85 5.78 0.53
CA LEU A 80 26.35 4.72 -0.34
C LEU A 80 25.98 3.28 0.11
N ARG A 81 24.94 3.16 0.95
CA ARG A 81 24.35 1.86 1.25
C ARG A 81 23.43 1.47 0.12
N ALA A 82 23.49 0.22 -0.28
CA ALA A 82 22.78 -0.27 -1.46
C ALA A 82 21.87 -1.46 -1.12
N ILE A 83 20.81 -1.60 -1.90
CA ILE A 83 19.98 -2.80 -2.00
C ILE A 83 19.94 -3.20 -3.48
N GLU A 84 20.34 -4.41 -3.75
CA GLU A 84 20.43 -4.97 -5.09
C GLU A 84 19.14 -5.69 -5.50
N ASN A 85 19.03 -5.95 -6.79
CA ASN A 85 17.96 -6.77 -7.38
C ASN A 85 16.54 -6.23 -7.11
N VAL A 86 16.40 -4.91 -7.04
CA VAL A 86 15.09 -4.26 -6.88
C VAL A 86 14.38 -4.27 -8.22
N ARG A 87 13.21 -4.89 -8.25
CA ARG A 87 12.43 -5.10 -9.46
C ARG A 87 11.76 -3.82 -9.93
N ILE A 88 11.76 -3.67 -11.26
CA ILE A 88 11.00 -2.62 -11.91
C ILE A 88 9.59 -3.13 -12.21
N LEU A 89 8.58 -2.32 -11.95
CA LEU A 89 7.20 -2.57 -12.34
C LEU A 89 6.82 -1.68 -13.52
N GLY A 90 6.28 -2.31 -14.55
CA GLY A 90 5.72 -1.64 -15.70
C GLY A 90 4.18 -1.53 -15.63
N PRO A 91 3.59 -0.78 -16.56
CA PRO A 91 4.21 0.02 -17.62
C PRO A 91 4.99 1.23 -17.08
N VAL A 92 5.74 1.91 -17.94
CA VAL A 92 6.42 3.18 -17.59
C VAL A 92 5.40 4.23 -17.15
N ARG A 93 5.85 5.11 -16.25
CA ARG A 93 5.01 6.17 -15.65
C ARG A 93 5.52 7.56 -16.06
N SER A 94 4.75 8.59 -15.76
CA SER A 94 5.13 9.99 -15.98
C SER A 94 6.24 10.48 -15.04
N LYS A 95 6.44 9.80 -13.90
CA LYS A 95 7.50 10.11 -12.91
C LYS A 95 8.10 8.81 -12.38
N SER A 96 9.42 8.83 -12.21
CA SER A 96 10.13 7.71 -11.57
C SER A 96 9.96 7.75 -10.06
N GLN A 97 9.80 6.57 -9.46
CA GLN A 97 9.48 6.40 -8.04
C GLN A 97 10.07 5.08 -7.52
N VAL A 98 10.51 5.09 -6.28
CA VAL A 98 10.98 3.91 -5.55
C VAL A 98 10.15 3.72 -4.30
N GLU A 99 9.51 2.58 -4.18
CA GLU A 99 8.73 2.19 -3.01
C GLU A 99 9.53 1.17 -2.19
N ILE A 100 9.71 1.47 -0.92
CA ILE A 100 10.51 0.66 0.02
C ILE A 100 9.78 0.53 1.36
N SER A 101 10.20 -0.43 2.18
CA SER A 101 9.75 -0.51 3.57
C SER A 101 10.54 0.45 4.49
N ALA A 102 10.06 0.64 5.71
CA ALA A 102 10.78 1.43 6.72
C ALA A 102 12.13 0.78 7.10
N THR A 103 12.21 -0.55 7.11
CA THR A 103 13.46 -1.30 7.31
C THR A 103 14.44 -1.06 6.17
N ASP A 104 13.98 -1.05 4.92
CA ASP A 104 14.80 -0.72 3.75
C ASP A 104 15.33 0.72 3.83
N ALA A 105 14.46 1.68 4.20
CA ALA A 105 14.84 3.07 4.38
C ALA A 105 15.96 3.23 5.41
N ARG A 106 15.91 2.48 6.52
CA ARG A 106 16.96 2.44 7.54
C ARG A 106 18.24 1.83 6.98
N THR A 107 18.14 0.72 6.23
CA THR A 107 19.27 0.06 5.57
C THR A 107 19.98 1.03 4.61
N LEU A 108 19.24 1.73 3.77
CA LEU A 108 19.75 2.70 2.81
C LEU A 108 20.23 4.01 3.46
N GLY A 109 19.81 4.28 4.68
CA GLY A 109 20.09 5.54 5.37
C GLY A 109 19.34 6.74 4.78
N VAL A 110 18.15 6.51 4.22
CA VAL A 110 17.25 7.54 3.68
C VAL A 110 16.08 7.80 4.63
N LYS A 111 15.52 9.00 4.58
CA LYS A 111 14.32 9.38 5.33
C LYS A 111 13.12 9.43 4.39
N ALA A 112 12.71 8.27 3.89
CA ALA A 112 11.56 8.15 3.01
C ALA A 112 10.26 8.43 3.78
N PRO A 113 9.46 9.42 3.37
CA PRO A 113 8.16 9.68 3.98
C PRO A 113 7.15 8.62 3.56
N THR A 114 6.16 8.36 4.43
CA THR A 114 4.99 7.55 4.05
C THR A 114 4.08 8.39 3.16
N ARG A 115 3.80 7.91 1.94
CA ARG A 115 2.98 8.56 0.92
C ARG A 115 2.14 7.56 0.16
N GLN A 116 1.05 8.03 -0.44
CA GLN A 116 0.37 7.25 -1.48
C GLN A 116 1.27 7.13 -2.71
N SER A 117 1.23 5.96 -3.38
CA SER A 117 1.93 5.77 -4.66
C SER A 117 1.55 6.89 -5.65
N GLY A 118 2.56 7.53 -6.25
CA GLY A 118 2.41 8.70 -7.12
C GLY A 118 2.55 10.06 -6.44
N ASP A 119 2.36 10.16 -5.13
CA ASP A 119 2.58 11.38 -4.35
C ASP A 119 4.04 11.44 -3.87
N ILE A 120 4.92 11.93 -4.72
CA ILE A 120 6.37 11.94 -4.47
C ILE A 120 6.96 13.33 -4.18
N ALA A 121 6.14 14.37 -4.18
CA ALA A 121 6.61 15.73 -3.95
C ALA A 121 7.29 15.86 -2.58
N GLY A 122 8.54 16.34 -2.56
CA GLY A 122 9.33 16.48 -1.33
C GLY A 122 9.72 15.16 -0.67
N SER A 123 9.62 14.02 -1.36
CA SER A 123 10.07 12.72 -0.86
C SER A 123 11.59 12.57 -0.86
N ALA A 124 12.10 11.45 -0.38
CA ALA A 124 13.53 11.27 -0.22
C ALA A 124 14.25 11.09 -1.56
N PRO A 125 15.49 11.61 -1.68
CA PRO A 125 16.33 11.35 -2.84
C PRO A 125 16.93 9.94 -2.79
N ILE A 126 17.19 9.36 -3.98
CA ILE A 126 17.79 8.05 -4.13
C ILE A 126 18.50 7.93 -5.49
N ALA A 127 19.57 7.16 -5.55
CA ALA A 127 20.20 6.80 -6.82
C ALA A 127 19.77 5.39 -7.25
N LEU A 128 19.65 5.19 -8.57
CA LEU A 128 19.42 3.89 -9.18
C LEU A 128 20.57 3.59 -10.12
N VAL A 129 21.04 2.33 -10.08
CA VAL A 129 22.13 1.84 -10.92
C VAL A 129 21.61 0.66 -11.73
N GLY A 130 21.64 0.80 -13.02
CA GLY A 130 21.33 -0.22 -14.02
C GLY A 130 22.57 -0.71 -14.78
N PRO A 131 22.40 -1.64 -15.73
CA PRO A 131 23.52 -2.25 -16.44
C PRO A 131 24.25 -1.30 -17.41
N LYS A 132 23.64 -0.18 -17.82
CA LYS A 132 24.18 0.78 -18.78
C LYS A 132 24.44 2.16 -18.22
N GLY A 133 23.90 2.46 -17.03
CA GLY A 133 24.06 3.76 -16.43
C GLY A 133 23.46 3.87 -15.05
N ALA A 134 23.47 5.09 -14.53
CA ALA A 134 22.89 5.41 -13.24
C ALA A 134 22.11 6.73 -13.32
N ILE A 135 21.07 6.85 -12.50
CA ILE A 135 20.30 8.08 -12.35
C ILE A 135 20.22 8.46 -10.88
N TYR A 136 20.01 9.75 -10.64
CA TYR A 136 19.76 10.28 -9.31
C TYR A 136 18.41 10.98 -9.28
N LEU A 137 17.50 10.45 -8.50
CA LEU A 137 16.21 11.06 -8.23
C LEU A 137 16.37 12.01 -7.04
N LYS A 138 16.15 13.32 -7.25
CA LYS A 138 16.17 14.33 -6.19
C LYS A 138 15.03 14.13 -5.20
N GLU A 139 13.93 13.56 -5.69
CA GLU A 139 12.74 13.10 -4.97
C GLU A 139 12.20 11.87 -5.68
N GLY A 140 11.45 11.01 -5.01
CA GLY A 140 10.86 9.79 -5.58
C GLY A 140 10.93 8.57 -4.69
N CYS A 141 11.70 8.59 -3.59
CA CYS A 141 11.75 7.47 -2.66
C CYS A 141 10.75 7.66 -1.51
N ILE A 142 9.81 6.73 -1.39
CA ILE A 142 8.71 6.74 -0.40
C ILE A 142 8.59 5.38 0.30
N VAL A 143 7.96 5.39 1.47
CA VAL A 143 7.29 4.21 2.03
C VAL A 143 5.84 4.28 1.57
N ALA A 144 5.39 3.30 0.80
CA ALA A 144 4.01 3.31 0.29
C ALA A 144 3.02 3.15 1.46
N ALA A 145 2.05 4.07 1.54
CA ALA A 145 0.98 3.97 2.52
C ALA A 145 0.09 2.76 2.21
N ARG A 146 -0.22 1.98 3.23
CA ARG A 146 -1.14 0.84 3.13
C ARG A 146 -2.51 1.26 2.63
N HIS A 147 -3.12 0.43 1.79
CA HIS A 147 -4.40 0.73 1.19
C HIS A 147 -5.13 -0.54 0.75
N ILE A 148 -6.42 -0.41 0.51
CA ILE A 148 -7.24 -1.47 -0.08
C ILE A 148 -7.68 -0.99 -1.46
N HIS A 149 -7.37 -1.77 -2.48
CA HIS A 149 -7.99 -1.66 -3.79
C HIS A 149 -9.36 -2.31 -3.73
N MET A 150 -10.39 -1.63 -4.21
CA MET A 150 -11.77 -2.09 -4.12
C MET A 150 -12.51 -1.74 -5.42
N PRO A 151 -13.13 -2.73 -6.09
CA PRO A 151 -14.04 -2.45 -7.19
C PRO A 151 -15.24 -1.64 -6.72
N PRO A 152 -15.86 -0.79 -7.59
CA PRO A 152 -17.04 -0.01 -7.22
C PRO A 152 -18.20 -0.86 -6.66
N ALA A 153 -18.43 -2.05 -7.22
CA ALA A 153 -19.49 -2.94 -6.75
C ALA A 153 -19.26 -3.42 -5.30
N ASP A 154 -18.00 -3.75 -4.95
CA ASP A 154 -17.66 -4.16 -3.59
C ASP A 154 -17.75 -2.98 -2.62
N ALA A 155 -17.36 -1.77 -3.08
CA ALA A 155 -17.45 -0.55 -2.30
C ALA A 155 -18.91 -0.20 -1.96
N GLU A 156 -19.83 -0.33 -2.93
CA GLU A 156 -21.27 -0.12 -2.74
C GLU A 156 -21.84 -1.10 -1.72
N VAL A 157 -21.58 -2.40 -1.87
CA VAL A 157 -22.04 -3.45 -0.94
C VAL A 157 -21.47 -3.21 0.47
N ALA A 158 -20.24 -2.78 0.57
CA ALA A 158 -19.54 -2.51 1.82
C ALA A 158 -19.93 -1.18 2.48
N GLY A 159 -20.54 -0.27 1.72
CA GLY A 159 -20.84 1.09 2.16
C GLY A 159 -19.60 1.97 2.35
N PHE A 160 -18.53 1.71 1.56
CA PHE A 160 -17.32 2.52 1.52
C PHE A 160 -17.27 3.42 0.29
N LYS A 161 -16.46 4.49 0.40
CA LYS A 161 -16.18 5.44 -0.68
C LYS A 161 -14.69 5.54 -0.92
N ASP A 162 -14.31 6.01 -2.12
CA ASP A 162 -12.92 6.34 -2.39
C ASP A 162 -12.39 7.37 -1.39
N GLY A 163 -11.21 7.08 -0.82
CA GLY A 163 -10.58 7.92 0.18
C GLY A 163 -10.96 7.63 1.63
N ASP A 164 -11.95 6.77 1.90
CA ASP A 164 -12.29 6.38 3.27
C ASP A 164 -11.08 5.76 3.98
N MET A 165 -10.98 6.03 5.28
CA MET A 165 -9.95 5.47 6.14
C MET A 165 -10.56 4.44 7.07
N VAL A 166 -10.02 3.24 7.06
CA VAL A 166 -10.53 2.11 7.86
C VAL A 166 -9.46 1.51 8.75
N SER A 167 -9.89 0.70 9.72
CA SER A 167 -9.03 -0.15 10.52
C SER A 167 -9.17 -1.60 10.05
N VAL A 168 -8.07 -2.33 9.98
CA VAL A 168 -8.04 -3.73 9.52
C VAL A 168 -7.39 -4.61 10.56
N ARG A 169 -8.10 -5.66 10.97
CA ARG A 169 -7.55 -6.69 11.84
C ARG A 169 -6.82 -7.74 11.00
N MET A 170 -5.58 -8.01 11.36
CA MET A 170 -4.69 -8.93 10.67
C MET A 170 -4.15 -10.00 11.60
N GLY A 171 -3.88 -11.19 11.05
CA GLY A 171 -3.19 -12.30 11.71
C GLY A 171 -3.95 -12.87 12.92
N ASP A 172 -3.46 -13.98 13.41
CA ASP A 172 -4.00 -14.70 14.56
C ASP A 172 -3.08 -14.61 15.76
N GLU A 173 -2.03 -15.43 15.85
CA GLU A 173 -1.12 -15.49 17.02
C GLU A 173 -0.34 -14.19 17.23
N ARG A 174 0.08 -13.54 16.14
CA ARG A 174 0.68 -12.22 16.14
C ARG A 174 -0.27 -11.17 15.57
N GLY A 175 -1.54 -11.29 15.94
CA GLY A 175 -2.59 -10.39 15.45
C GLY A 175 -2.28 -8.93 15.74
N ALA A 176 -2.58 -8.08 14.76
CA ALA A 176 -2.46 -6.63 14.83
C ALA A 176 -3.72 -5.94 14.33
N LEU A 177 -3.94 -4.72 14.78
CA LEU A 177 -4.92 -3.81 14.20
C LEU A 177 -4.14 -2.71 13.48
N LEU A 178 -4.27 -2.64 12.16
CA LEU A 178 -3.73 -1.54 11.38
C LEU A 178 -4.81 -0.49 11.18
N GLU A 179 -4.54 0.71 11.63
CA GLU A 179 -5.36 1.90 11.40
C GLU A 179 -4.86 2.66 10.17
N GLN A 180 -5.60 3.68 9.74
CA GLN A 180 -5.23 4.52 8.61
C GLN A 180 -5.00 3.72 7.31
N VAL A 181 -5.83 2.71 7.06
CA VAL A 181 -5.85 1.97 5.80
C VAL A 181 -6.79 2.70 4.84
N LYS A 182 -6.27 3.20 3.72
CA LYS A 182 -7.06 3.96 2.76
C LYS A 182 -7.81 3.04 1.80
N ILE A 183 -9.10 3.24 1.65
CA ILE A 183 -9.89 2.63 0.57
C ILE A 183 -9.61 3.39 -0.73
N ARG A 184 -9.31 2.68 -1.80
CA ARG A 184 -9.15 3.20 -3.16
C ARG A 184 -10.13 2.49 -4.06
N VAL A 185 -11.01 3.24 -4.69
CA VAL A 185 -12.08 2.68 -5.54
C VAL A 185 -11.80 2.99 -7.01
N ASP A 186 -11.71 1.96 -7.84
CA ASP A 186 -11.52 2.09 -9.29
C ASP A 186 -12.03 0.83 -10.02
N GLU A 187 -12.58 1.00 -11.22
CA GLU A 187 -13.09 -0.08 -12.05
C GLU A 187 -12.03 -1.13 -12.44
N SER A 188 -10.77 -0.72 -12.51
CA SER A 188 -9.65 -1.60 -12.87
C SER A 188 -9.12 -2.43 -11.70
N PHE A 189 -9.64 -2.21 -10.48
CA PHE A 189 -9.16 -2.89 -9.28
C PHE A 189 -9.86 -4.23 -9.07
N THR A 190 -9.14 -5.15 -8.44
CA THR A 190 -9.65 -6.31 -7.72
C THR A 190 -9.55 -6.04 -6.22
N LEU A 191 -10.44 -6.65 -5.43
CA LEU A 191 -10.40 -6.48 -3.98
C LEU A 191 -9.11 -7.08 -3.41
N GLU A 192 -8.22 -6.22 -2.92
CA GLU A 192 -6.95 -6.62 -2.32
C GLU A 192 -6.39 -5.51 -1.42
N MET A 193 -5.89 -5.89 -0.25
CA MET A 193 -5.18 -4.97 0.64
C MET A 193 -3.67 -5.05 0.39
N HIS A 194 -3.06 -3.92 0.11
CA HIS A 194 -1.62 -3.79 -0.07
C HIS A 194 -0.95 -3.28 1.21
N ILE A 195 0.02 -4.04 1.68
CA ILE A 195 0.90 -3.73 2.81
C ILE A 195 2.35 -3.98 2.42
N ASP A 196 3.28 -3.36 3.11
CA ASP A 196 4.69 -3.61 2.88
C ASP A 196 5.20 -4.87 3.62
N THR A 197 6.46 -5.20 3.41
CA THR A 197 7.08 -6.39 4.02
C THR A 197 7.24 -6.28 5.53
N ASP A 198 7.41 -5.07 6.08
CA ASP A 198 7.53 -4.88 7.54
C ASP A 198 6.19 -5.12 8.22
N GLU A 199 5.09 -4.62 7.65
CA GLU A 199 3.73 -4.80 8.13
C GLU A 199 3.31 -6.29 8.06
N ALA A 200 3.60 -6.94 6.93
CA ALA A 200 3.33 -8.36 6.75
C ALA A 200 4.09 -9.24 7.76
N ASN A 201 5.38 -8.97 7.95
CA ASN A 201 6.22 -9.70 8.90
C ASN A 201 5.76 -9.49 10.36
N ALA A 202 5.30 -8.29 10.71
CA ALA A 202 4.80 -8.00 12.06
C ALA A 202 3.62 -8.89 12.44
N ALA A 203 2.71 -9.18 11.50
CA ALA A 203 1.53 -10.02 11.70
C ALA A 203 1.68 -11.46 11.15
N GLN A 204 2.86 -11.84 10.66
CA GLN A 204 3.16 -13.15 10.04
C GLN A 204 2.24 -13.51 8.88
N LEU A 205 1.89 -12.51 8.06
CA LEU A 205 1.01 -12.69 6.92
C LEU A 205 1.77 -13.11 5.65
N LYS A 206 1.06 -13.79 4.77
CA LYS A 206 1.50 -14.16 3.43
C LYS A 206 0.53 -13.59 2.40
N THR A 207 1.01 -13.40 1.17
CA THR A 207 0.13 -13.06 0.05
C THR A 207 -0.97 -14.10 -0.10
N GLY A 208 -2.22 -13.63 -0.20
CA GLY A 208 -3.42 -14.45 -0.26
C GLY A 208 -4.09 -14.72 1.09
N ASP A 209 -3.44 -14.43 2.22
CA ASP A 209 -4.13 -14.48 3.52
C ASP A 209 -5.27 -13.46 3.55
N ALA A 210 -6.34 -13.76 4.28
CA ALA A 210 -7.49 -12.89 4.39
C ALA A 210 -7.48 -12.10 5.70
N VAL A 211 -7.75 -10.81 5.59
CA VAL A 211 -7.93 -9.90 6.73
C VAL A 211 -9.35 -9.35 6.78
N VAL A 212 -9.72 -8.70 7.88
CA VAL A 212 -11.08 -8.22 8.10
C VAL A 212 -11.08 -6.72 8.36
N ILE A 213 -11.88 -5.99 7.57
CA ILE A 213 -12.17 -4.57 7.83
C ILE A 213 -13.08 -4.48 9.06
N LYS A 214 -12.79 -3.53 9.95
CA LYS A 214 -13.55 -3.24 11.16
C LYS A 214 -14.26 -1.92 11.08
#